data_54b89ec2ffd21ea2f9719ed5b06c46e3
#
_entry.id   54b89ec2ffd21ea2f9719ed5b06c46e3
#
_cell.length_a   1.000
_cell.length_b   1.000
_cell.length_c   1.000
_cell.angle_alpha   90.00
_cell.angle_beta   90.00
_cell.angle_gamma   90.00
#
_symmetry.space_group_name_H-M   'P 1'
#
loop_
_entity.id
_entity.type
_entity.pdbx_description
1 polymer ?
#
loop_
_entity_poly.entity_id
_entity_poly.type
_entity_poly.pdbx_seq_one_letter_code
_entity_poly.pdbx_strand_id
1 'polypeptide(L)'
;MKKPFVTLEQAKKIIETYPTPFHIYDEKGIRENARKVNAAFSWNKGFREYFAVKATPTPAILQILKEEGCGADCSSYTELLLADAVGQKGEDIMFSSNVTPAEDFIKAAELGAIINFDDITHIPFFEKLAKIPETVSCRYNPGGVFQVSNSIMDNPGDAKYGMTKEQLKEAFKLLKEKGAKHFGIHAFLASNTKSNDYYPMLAKIIFELAVELKNELDIHIAFINLSGGVGVPYEPDEFECDIMAIGEGVRRVYEEVLTPAGMGDVAIFTEMGRFMLAPYGALIATAIHEKHTYKEYIGLDACAANLMRPAMYGSYHHITVLGKENAPCDHKYDVTDRLLRHIYGRRVRFPSPEQ
;
A
#
# COMPACT_ATOMS: atom_id res chain seq x y z
N MET A 1 6.16 15.05 18.14
CA MET A 1 7.36 14.62 17.38
C MET A 1 7.44 13.10 17.47
N LYS A 2 7.52 12.38 16.36
CA LYS A 2 7.71 10.92 16.37
C LYS A 2 9.02 10.60 17.06
N LYS A 3 8.97 9.80 18.12
CA LYS A 3 10.20 9.31 18.77
C LYS A 3 10.77 8.18 17.91
N PRO A 4 12.09 8.14 17.68
CA PRO A 4 12.70 7.01 17.01
C PRO A 4 12.49 5.73 17.84
N PHE A 5 12.25 4.61 17.17
CA PHE A 5 12.09 3.31 17.84
C PHE A 5 13.45 2.63 18.13
N VAL A 6 14.56 3.27 17.74
CA VAL A 6 15.92 2.83 18.00
C VAL A 6 16.69 3.94 18.74
N THR A 7 17.43 3.58 19.78
CA THR A 7 18.30 4.50 20.51
C THR A 7 19.69 4.62 19.85
N LEU A 8 20.44 5.68 20.19
CA LEU A 8 21.83 5.83 19.70
C LEU A 8 22.71 4.62 20.07
N GLU A 9 22.57 4.07 21.28
CA GLU A 9 23.34 2.91 21.73
C GLU A 9 23.02 1.66 20.93
N GLN A 10 21.71 1.42 20.68
CA GLN A 10 21.28 0.32 19.82
C GLN A 10 21.80 0.49 18.38
N ALA A 11 21.69 1.70 17.82
CA ALA A 11 22.21 1.99 16.48
C ALA A 11 23.73 1.74 16.40
N LYS A 12 24.52 2.23 17.36
CA LYS A 12 25.97 1.97 17.42
C LYS A 12 26.31 0.48 17.46
N LYS A 13 25.60 -0.30 18.28
CA LYS A 13 25.80 -1.76 18.35
C LYS A 13 25.46 -2.46 17.04
N ILE A 14 24.41 -2.02 16.34
CA ILE A 14 24.02 -2.59 15.03
C ILE A 14 25.09 -2.26 13.98
N ILE A 15 25.60 -1.03 14.00
CA ILE A 15 26.63 -0.54 13.05
C ILE A 15 27.92 -1.36 13.14
N GLU A 16 28.27 -1.91 14.29
CA GLU A 16 29.44 -2.79 14.45
C GLU A 16 29.38 -4.04 13.54
N THR A 17 28.16 -4.51 13.24
CA THR A 17 27.94 -5.69 12.38
C THR A 17 27.46 -5.30 10.98
N TYR A 18 26.61 -4.28 10.88
CA TYR A 18 26.00 -3.81 9.64
C TYR A 18 26.33 -2.34 9.43
N PRO A 19 27.35 -2.00 8.63
CA PRO A 19 27.71 -0.60 8.40
C PRO A 19 26.58 0.17 7.72
N THR A 20 26.45 1.46 8.03
CA THR A 20 25.50 2.36 7.37
C THR A 20 25.86 2.56 5.89
N PRO A 21 24.88 2.88 5.01
CA PRO A 21 23.47 3.05 5.32
C PRO A 21 22.69 1.73 5.28
N PHE A 22 21.69 1.59 6.14
CA PHE A 22 20.76 0.46 6.11
C PHE A 22 19.35 0.85 6.54
N HIS A 23 18.35 0.07 6.12
CA HIS A 23 17.00 0.18 6.63
C HIS A 23 16.83 -0.71 7.87
N ILE A 24 16.10 -0.18 8.86
CA ILE A 24 15.74 -0.90 10.07
C ILE A 24 14.21 -0.85 10.25
N TYR A 25 13.63 -1.92 10.76
CA TYR A 25 12.20 -2.05 10.96
C TYR A 25 11.87 -2.46 12.40
N ASP A 26 10.80 -1.88 12.95
CA ASP A 26 10.23 -2.27 14.25
C ASP A 26 9.24 -3.40 14.06
N GLU A 27 9.70 -4.65 14.23
CA GLU A 27 8.85 -5.84 14.09
C GLU A 27 7.65 -5.80 15.04
N LYS A 28 7.85 -5.38 16.31
CA LYS A 28 6.77 -5.28 17.28
C LYS A 28 5.69 -4.30 16.80
N GLY A 29 6.10 -3.12 16.36
CA GLY A 29 5.18 -2.11 15.83
C GLY A 29 4.43 -2.59 14.59
N ILE A 30 5.10 -3.30 13.67
CA ILE A 30 4.48 -3.90 12.48
C ILE A 30 3.39 -4.90 12.87
N ARG A 31 3.69 -5.82 13.81
CA ARG A 31 2.72 -6.83 14.29
C ARG A 31 1.53 -6.19 14.99
N GLU A 32 1.78 -5.23 15.88
CA GLU A 32 0.72 -4.51 16.59
C GLU A 32 -0.19 -3.76 15.62
N ASN A 33 0.37 -3.15 14.57
CA ASN A 33 -0.41 -2.46 13.54
C ASN A 33 -1.24 -3.42 12.69
N ALA A 34 -0.68 -4.55 12.28
CA ALA A 34 -1.43 -5.58 11.55
C ALA A 34 -2.62 -6.10 12.37
N ARG A 35 -2.42 -6.35 13.68
CA ARG A 35 -3.50 -6.73 14.59
C ARG A 35 -4.55 -5.64 14.75
N LYS A 36 -4.13 -4.36 14.79
CA LYS A 36 -5.06 -3.22 14.86
C LYS A 36 -5.92 -3.12 13.60
N VAL A 37 -5.33 -3.32 12.41
CA VAL A 37 -6.07 -3.37 11.14
C VAL A 37 -7.08 -4.51 11.15
N ASN A 38 -6.67 -5.72 11.50
CA ASN A 38 -7.57 -6.86 11.60
C ASN A 38 -8.71 -6.63 12.61
N ALA A 39 -8.43 -5.99 13.75
CA ALA A 39 -9.44 -5.64 14.74
C ALA A 39 -10.45 -4.62 14.22
N ALA A 40 -10.02 -3.62 13.45
CA ALA A 40 -10.88 -2.59 12.89
C ALA A 40 -11.95 -3.14 11.93
N PHE A 41 -11.65 -4.24 11.25
CA PHE A 41 -12.56 -4.90 10.31
C PHE A 41 -13.09 -6.25 10.79
N SER A 42 -12.90 -6.60 12.07
CA SER A 42 -13.32 -7.90 12.66
C SER A 42 -14.84 -8.13 12.61
N TRP A 43 -15.64 -7.12 12.38
CA TRP A 43 -17.08 -7.20 12.13
C TRP A 43 -17.43 -7.92 10.83
N ASN A 44 -16.52 -7.96 9.84
CA ASN A 44 -16.65 -8.70 8.59
C ASN A 44 -15.86 -10.00 8.68
N LYS A 45 -16.56 -11.15 8.71
CA LYS A 45 -15.94 -12.47 8.90
C LYS A 45 -14.98 -12.88 7.78
N GLY A 46 -15.17 -12.30 6.58
CA GLY A 46 -14.32 -12.55 5.41
C GLY A 46 -13.19 -11.54 5.26
N PHE A 47 -13.05 -10.59 6.19
CA PHE A 47 -12.03 -9.55 6.06
C PHE A 47 -10.63 -10.12 5.90
N ARG A 48 -9.88 -9.51 4.98
CA ARG A 48 -8.47 -9.81 4.80
C ARG A 48 -7.69 -8.57 4.33
N GLU A 49 -6.59 -8.30 5.01
CA GLU A 49 -5.57 -7.38 4.53
C GLU A 49 -4.59 -8.14 3.63
N TYR A 50 -4.42 -7.69 2.39
CA TYR A 50 -3.37 -8.15 1.48
C TYR A 50 -2.27 -7.09 1.45
N PHE A 51 -1.17 -7.35 2.11
CA PHE A 51 -0.08 -6.40 2.14
C PHE A 51 0.48 -6.13 0.74
N ALA A 52 0.51 -4.85 0.33
CA ALA A 52 1.10 -4.45 -0.95
C ALA A 52 2.61 -4.68 -0.96
N VAL A 53 3.06 -5.76 -1.58
CA VAL A 53 4.47 -6.22 -1.57
C VAL A 53 5.43 -5.15 -2.08
N LYS A 54 5.02 -4.37 -3.09
CA LYS A 54 5.79 -3.24 -3.65
C LYS A 54 6.20 -2.18 -2.62
N ALA A 55 5.51 -2.07 -1.50
CA ALA A 55 5.85 -1.11 -0.46
C ALA A 55 7.15 -1.46 0.26
N THR A 56 7.42 -2.75 0.47
CA THR A 56 8.67 -3.25 1.04
C THR A 56 8.86 -4.72 0.64
N PRO A 57 9.50 -4.98 -0.51
CA PRO A 57 9.63 -6.33 -1.07
C PRO A 57 10.73 -7.13 -0.36
N THR A 58 10.54 -7.38 0.93
CA THR A 58 11.51 -8.06 1.80
C THR A 58 10.88 -9.34 2.38
N PRO A 59 11.43 -10.54 2.14
CA PRO A 59 10.84 -11.80 2.61
C PRO A 59 10.57 -11.84 4.11
N ALA A 60 11.47 -11.31 4.95
CA ALA A 60 11.27 -11.27 6.40
C ALA A 60 10.02 -10.46 6.81
N ILE A 61 9.76 -9.33 6.14
CA ILE A 61 8.56 -8.51 6.38
C ILE A 61 7.30 -9.25 5.92
N LEU A 62 7.34 -9.90 4.76
CA LEU A 62 6.22 -10.72 4.27
C LEU A 62 5.92 -11.87 5.23
N GLN A 63 6.94 -12.52 5.79
CA GLN A 63 6.78 -13.59 6.76
C GLN A 63 6.11 -13.09 8.05
N ILE A 64 6.54 -11.92 8.58
CA ILE A 64 5.93 -11.29 9.75
C ILE A 64 4.44 -11.01 9.51
N LEU A 65 4.10 -10.41 8.38
CA LEU A 65 2.71 -10.06 8.05
C LEU A 65 1.85 -11.31 7.79
N LYS A 66 2.41 -12.34 7.15
CA LYS A 66 1.75 -13.64 6.98
C LYS A 66 1.39 -14.27 8.33
N GLU A 67 2.30 -14.24 9.30
CA GLU A 67 2.07 -14.75 10.66
C GLU A 67 0.94 -13.99 11.39
N GLU A 68 0.71 -12.73 11.04
CA GLU A 68 -0.41 -11.92 11.53
C GLU A 68 -1.70 -12.06 10.68
N GLY A 69 -1.72 -13.01 9.73
CA GLY A 69 -2.89 -13.35 8.92
C GLY A 69 -3.07 -12.52 7.65
N CYS A 70 -2.09 -11.69 7.27
CA CYS A 70 -2.15 -10.93 6.03
C CYS A 70 -1.86 -11.81 4.80
N GLY A 71 -2.56 -11.55 3.71
CA GLY A 71 -2.19 -12.01 2.38
C GLY A 71 -1.12 -11.11 1.74
N ALA A 72 -0.80 -11.36 0.46
CA ALA A 72 0.09 -10.55 -0.35
C ALA A 72 -0.65 -9.98 -1.57
N ASP A 73 -0.63 -8.65 -1.74
CA ASP A 73 -0.96 -8.02 -3.02
C ASP A 73 0.31 -7.93 -3.86
N CYS A 74 0.33 -8.66 -4.97
CA CYS A 74 1.42 -8.72 -5.93
C CYS A 74 1.03 -8.03 -7.23
N SER A 75 1.94 -7.20 -7.76
CA SER A 75 1.73 -6.46 -9.02
C SER A 75 2.77 -6.81 -10.09
N SER A 76 3.66 -7.77 -9.84
CA SER A 76 4.71 -8.19 -10.75
C SER A 76 5.19 -9.62 -10.48
N TYR A 77 5.88 -10.20 -11.48
CA TYR A 77 6.51 -11.52 -11.37
C TYR A 77 7.42 -11.66 -10.13
N THR A 78 8.26 -10.65 -9.88
CA THR A 78 9.18 -10.67 -8.73
C THR A 78 8.43 -10.69 -7.40
N GLU A 79 7.33 -9.96 -7.28
CA GLU A 79 6.49 -9.97 -6.07
C GLU A 79 5.82 -11.33 -5.86
N LEU A 80 5.38 -12.00 -6.94
CA LEU A 80 4.86 -13.39 -6.88
C LEU A 80 5.94 -14.37 -6.41
N LEU A 81 7.20 -14.23 -6.87
CA LEU A 81 8.31 -15.05 -6.37
C LEU A 81 8.57 -14.85 -4.88
N LEU A 82 8.47 -13.60 -4.40
CA LEU A 82 8.63 -13.30 -2.97
C LEU A 82 7.50 -13.89 -2.13
N ALA A 83 6.25 -13.82 -2.60
CA ALA A 83 5.12 -14.45 -1.94
C ALA A 83 5.26 -15.99 -1.88
N ASP A 84 5.69 -16.62 -2.97
CA ASP A 84 5.98 -18.06 -3.04
C ASP A 84 7.11 -18.44 -2.07
N ALA A 85 8.18 -17.65 -2.01
CA ALA A 85 9.32 -17.91 -1.13
C ALA A 85 8.95 -17.93 0.37
N VAL A 86 7.93 -17.18 0.79
CA VAL A 86 7.40 -17.23 2.15
C VAL A 86 6.22 -18.20 2.30
N GLY A 87 5.94 -19.01 1.25
CA GLY A 87 4.92 -20.06 1.25
C GLY A 87 3.48 -19.53 1.23
N GLN A 88 3.22 -18.35 0.65
CA GLN A 88 1.87 -17.89 0.32
C GLN A 88 1.45 -18.48 -1.03
N LYS A 89 0.21 -18.96 -1.12
CA LYS A 89 -0.37 -19.60 -2.33
C LYS A 89 -1.89 -19.47 -2.33
N GLY A 90 -2.48 -19.69 -3.48
CA GLY A 90 -3.93 -19.67 -3.62
C GLY A 90 -4.51 -18.30 -3.29
N GLU A 91 -5.59 -18.30 -2.56
CA GLU A 91 -6.28 -17.08 -2.13
C GLU A 91 -5.51 -16.24 -1.09
N ASP A 92 -4.30 -16.68 -0.68
CA ASP A 92 -3.39 -15.83 0.10
C ASP A 92 -2.73 -14.76 -0.77
N ILE A 93 -2.84 -14.86 -2.09
CA ILE A 93 -2.27 -13.91 -3.05
C ILE A 93 -3.38 -13.25 -3.84
N MET A 94 -3.43 -11.90 -3.79
CA MET A 94 -4.13 -11.06 -4.75
C MET A 94 -3.12 -10.62 -5.82
N PHE A 95 -3.41 -10.87 -7.10
CA PHE A 95 -2.58 -10.41 -8.20
C PHE A 95 -3.25 -9.27 -8.94
N SER A 96 -2.79 -8.04 -8.72
CA SER A 96 -3.41 -6.79 -9.15
C SER A 96 -2.51 -5.94 -10.05
N SER A 97 -2.02 -6.53 -11.15
CA SER A 97 -1.22 -5.85 -12.17
C SER A 97 -2.08 -5.09 -13.18
N ASN A 98 -1.55 -4.05 -13.82
CA ASN A 98 -2.29 -3.21 -14.78
C ASN A 98 -1.74 -3.21 -16.22
N VAL A 99 -0.45 -3.50 -16.41
CA VAL A 99 0.17 -3.76 -17.72
C VAL A 99 0.94 -5.06 -17.60
N THR A 100 0.25 -6.17 -17.80
CA THR A 100 0.67 -7.48 -17.32
C THR A 100 1.32 -8.33 -18.42
N PRO A 101 2.63 -8.64 -18.31
CA PRO A 101 3.29 -9.59 -19.17
C PRO A 101 2.73 -11.01 -19.02
N ALA A 102 2.96 -11.86 -20.04
CA ALA A 102 2.47 -13.24 -20.05
C ALA A 102 3.03 -14.07 -18.88
N GLU A 103 4.32 -13.91 -18.59
CA GLU A 103 4.99 -14.63 -17.50
C GLU A 103 4.40 -14.31 -16.12
N ASP A 104 3.96 -13.08 -15.90
CA ASP A 104 3.32 -12.67 -14.64
C ASP A 104 1.98 -13.40 -14.46
N PHE A 105 1.14 -13.43 -15.50
CA PHE A 105 -0.11 -14.18 -15.48
C PHE A 105 0.08 -15.69 -15.31
N ILE A 106 1.06 -16.28 -15.99
CA ILE A 106 1.38 -17.69 -15.86
C ILE A 106 1.78 -18.00 -14.42
N LYS A 107 2.70 -17.21 -13.84
CA LYS A 107 3.14 -17.42 -12.46
C LYS A 107 2.01 -17.23 -11.44
N ALA A 108 1.17 -16.22 -11.62
CA ALA A 108 0.00 -16.01 -10.76
C ALA A 108 -0.98 -17.18 -10.82
N ALA A 109 -1.23 -17.71 -12.03
CA ALA A 109 -2.08 -18.89 -12.23
C ALA A 109 -1.47 -20.18 -11.63
N GLU A 110 -0.14 -20.37 -11.76
CA GLU A 110 0.58 -21.50 -11.13
C GLU A 110 0.46 -21.49 -9.62
N LEU A 111 0.50 -20.30 -9.00
CA LEU A 111 0.34 -20.13 -7.56
C LEU A 111 -1.11 -20.24 -7.11
N GLY A 112 -2.08 -20.25 -8.04
CA GLY A 112 -3.50 -20.25 -7.73
C GLY A 112 -4.00 -18.90 -7.18
N ALA A 113 -3.31 -17.80 -7.45
CA ALA A 113 -3.64 -16.47 -6.96
C ALA A 113 -5.01 -16.00 -7.45
N ILE A 114 -5.68 -15.14 -6.70
CA ILE A 114 -6.86 -14.42 -7.17
C ILE A 114 -6.40 -13.41 -8.23
N ILE A 115 -6.86 -13.61 -9.48
CA ILE A 115 -6.52 -12.72 -10.59
C ILE A 115 -7.47 -11.53 -10.60
N ASN A 116 -6.92 -10.32 -10.50
CA ASN A 116 -7.65 -9.08 -10.69
C ASN A 116 -7.41 -8.53 -12.11
N PHE A 117 -8.40 -8.64 -12.98
CA PHE A 117 -8.32 -8.10 -14.34
C PHE A 117 -8.49 -6.59 -14.30
N ASP A 118 -7.45 -5.88 -14.72
CA ASP A 118 -7.43 -4.43 -14.79
C ASP A 118 -8.18 -3.86 -16.00
N ASP A 119 -8.19 -4.60 -17.09
CA ASP A 119 -8.83 -4.25 -18.34
C ASP A 119 -9.51 -5.46 -18.98
N ILE A 120 -10.57 -5.21 -19.75
CA ILE A 120 -11.33 -6.28 -20.41
C ILE A 120 -10.49 -7.08 -21.40
N THR A 121 -9.48 -6.46 -22.03
CA THR A 121 -8.56 -7.13 -22.97
C THR A 121 -7.64 -8.14 -22.30
N HIS A 122 -7.44 -8.03 -20.97
CA HIS A 122 -6.67 -9.01 -20.20
C HIS A 122 -7.35 -10.38 -20.17
N ILE A 123 -8.67 -10.46 -20.24
CA ILE A 123 -9.41 -11.72 -20.16
C ILE A 123 -9.08 -12.66 -21.33
N PRO A 124 -9.25 -12.26 -22.61
CA PRO A 124 -8.87 -13.11 -23.74
C PRO A 124 -7.35 -13.31 -23.86
N PHE A 125 -6.53 -12.42 -23.30
CA PHE A 125 -5.09 -12.62 -23.23
C PHE A 125 -4.75 -13.70 -22.21
N PHE A 126 -5.30 -13.64 -21.00
CA PHE A 126 -5.10 -14.65 -19.95
C PHE A 126 -5.59 -16.05 -20.37
N GLU A 127 -6.73 -16.14 -21.05
CA GLU A 127 -7.30 -17.40 -21.51
C GLU A 127 -6.36 -18.18 -22.47
N LYS A 128 -5.47 -17.49 -23.19
CA LYS A 128 -4.44 -18.13 -24.02
C LYS A 128 -3.29 -18.72 -23.20
N LEU A 129 -3.14 -18.32 -21.95
CA LEU A 129 -2.04 -18.67 -21.07
C LEU A 129 -2.44 -19.68 -20.00
N ALA A 130 -3.65 -19.56 -19.47
CA ALA A 130 -4.17 -20.39 -18.39
C ALA A 130 -5.70 -20.47 -18.43
N LYS A 131 -6.26 -21.44 -17.69
CA LYS A 131 -7.71 -21.54 -17.49
C LYS A 131 -8.20 -20.40 -16.58
N ILE A 132 -9.34 -19.80 -16.93
CA ILE A 132 -10.02 -18.82 -16.08
C ILE A 132 -10.36 -19.47 -14.72
N PRO A 133 -9.94 -18.89 -13.58
CA PRO A 133 -10.24 -19.40 -12.25
C PRO A 133 -11.73 -19.27 -11.90
N GLU A 134 -12.19 -20.06 -10.92
CA GLU A 134 -13.55 -19.92 -10.40
C GLU A 134 -13.74 -18.62 -9.60
N THR A 135 -12.71 -18.16 -8.91
CA THR A 135 -12.67 -16.87 -8.19
C THR A 135 -11.86 -15.87 -8.99
N VAL A 136 -12.47 -14.75 -9.37
CA VAL A 136 -11.84 -13.70 -10.19
C VAL A 136 -12.23 -12.32 -9.65
N SER A 137 -11.43 -11.33 -9.96
CA SER A 137 -11.71 -9.93 -9.65
C SER A 137 -11.55 -9.06 -10.89
N CYS A 138 -12.28 -7.97 -10.95
CA CYS A 138 -12.11 -6.93 -11.96
C CYS A 138 -11.96 -5.58 -11.28
N ARG A 139 -11.05 -4.74 -11.82
CA ARG A 139 -10.83 -3.39 -11.32
C ARG A 139 -11.83 -2.42 -11.95
N TYR A 140 -12.54 -1.72 -11.08
CA TYR A 140 -13.46 -0.66 -11.46
C TYR A 140 -12.80 0.72 -11.40
N ASN A 141 -13.07 1.54 -12.40
CA ASN A 141 -12.72 2.96 -12.44
C ASN A 141 -14.01 3.79 -12.47
N PRO A 142 -14.34 4.55 -11.41
CA PRO A 142 -15.57 5.36 -11.36
C PRO A 142 -15.53 6.61 -12.25
N GLY A 143 -14.40 6.88 -12.91
CA GLY A 143 -14.23 8.09 -13.71
C GLY A 143 -14.25 9.37 -12.87
N GLY A 144 -14.65 10.48 -13.48
CA GLY A 144 -14.64 11.80 -12.86
C GLY A 144 -15.65 12.03 -11.74
N VAL A 145 -16.45 11.01 -11.36
CA VAL A 145 -17.41 11.08 -10.25
C VAL A 145 -16.69 11.12 -8.89
N PHE A 146 -15.51 10.56 -8.82
CA PHE A 146 -14.70 10.52 -7.60
C PHE A 146 -13.47 11.43 -7.75
N GLN A 147 -13.45 12.54 -7.03
CA GLN A 147 -12.33 13.48 -7.04
C GLN A 147 -11.52 13.36 -5.76
N VAL A 148 -10.38 12.72 -5.83
CA VAL A 148 -9.35 12.71 -4.77
C VAL A 148 -8.03 13.07 -5.44
N SER A 149 -7.77 14.35 -5.60
CA SER A 149 -6.48 14.79 -6.12
C SER A 149 -5.42 14.79 -5.03
N ASN A 150 -4.35 14.07 -5.25
CA ASN A 150 -3.08 14.29 -4.59
C ASN A 150 -1.96 14.27 -5.64
N SER A 151 -0.79 14.82 -5.31
CA SER A 151 0.36 14.94 -6.23
C SER A 151 0.97 13.60 -6.68
N ILE A 152 0.38 12.47 -6.30
CA ILE A 152 0.90 11.12 -6.53
C ILE A 152 0.06 10.35 -7.55
N MET A 153 -1.25 10.65 -7.64
CA MET A 153 -2.18 9.96 -8.53
C MET A 153 -3.04 10.96 -9.30
N ASP A 154 -3.27 10.64 -10.57
CA ASP A 154 -4.22 11.34 -11.42
C ASP A 154 -5.66 11.13 -10.90
N ASN A 155 -6.57 12.04 -11.28
CA ASN A 155 -7.99 11.82 -11.07
C ASN A 155 -8.43 10.54 -11.81
N PRO A 156 -9.42 9.80 -11.30
CA PRO A 156 -9.85 8.54 -11.93
C PRO A 156 -10.19 8.65 -13.41
N GLY A 157 -10.67 9.81 -13.89
CA GLY A 157 -10.93 10.05 -15.30
C GLY A 157 -9.69 10.11 -16.20
N ASP A 158 -8.53 10.43 -15.63
CA ASP A 158 -7.23 10.52 -16.31
C ASP A 158 -6.33 9.33 -15.99
N ALA A 159 -6.71 8.52 -14.98
CA ALA A 159 -5.93 7.38 -14.53
C ALA A 159 -6.05 6.19 -15.49
N LYS A 160 -4.94 5.49 -15.70
CA LYS A 160 -4.87 4.30 -16.56
C LYS A 160 -5.51 3.04 -15.97
N TYR A 161 -5.97 3.07 -14.73
CA TYR A 161 -6.38 1.90 -13.96
C TYR A 161 -7.87 1.62 -14.09
N GLY A 162 -8.19 0.35 -14.37
CA GLY A 162 -9.53 -0.19 -14.24
C GLY A 162 -10.47 0.09 -15.41
N MET A 163 -11.60 -0.58 -15.38
CA MET A 163 -12.64 -0.58 -16.40
C MET A 163 -13.75 0.42 -16.06
N THR A 164 -14.38 1.00 -17.08
CA THR A 164 -15.65 1.72 -16.92
C THR A 164 -16.72 0.77 -16.43
N LYS A 165 -17.85 1.29 -15.99
CA LYS A 165 -18.99 0.49 -15.52
C LYS A 165 -19.51 -0.47 -16.62
N GLU A 166 -19.58 0.01 -17.84
CA GLU A 166 -20.03 -0.76 -19.01
C GLU A 166 -19.05 -1.91 -19.33
N GLN A 167 -17.76 -1.59 -19.35
CA GLN A 167 -16.71 -2.61 -19.55
C GLN A 167 -16.70 -3.65 -18.43
N LEU A 168 -16.91 -3.22 -17.17
CA LEU A 168 -16.97 -4.11 -16.02
C LEU A 168 -18.14 -5.09 -16.13
N LYS A 169 -19.32 -4.63 -16.55
CA LYS A 169 -20.50 -5.47 -16.81
C LYS A 169 -20.22 -6.50 -17.90
N GLU A 170 -19.60 -6.08 -18.99
CA GLU A 170 -19.21 -6.96 -20.10
C GLU A 170 -18.15 -7.97 -19.66
N ALA A 171 -17.14 -7.55 -18.91
CA ALA A 171 -16.09 -8.42 -18.36
C ALA A 171 -16.68 -9.51 -17.46
N PHE A 172 -17.62 -9.15 -16.57
CA PHE A 172 -18.25 -10.14 -15.69
C PHE A 172 -19.15 -11.14 -16.44
N LYS A 173 -19.88 -10.70 -17.48
CA LYS A 173 -20.62 -11.62 -18.37
C LYS A 173 -19.67 -12.60 -19.02
N LEU A 174 -18.60 -12.10 -19.63
CA LEU A 174 -17.59 -12.92 -20.30
C LEU A 174 -16.93 -13.93 -19.34
N LEU A 175 -16.55 -13.50 -18.15
CA LEU A 175 -15.95 -14.37 -17.13
C LEU A 175 -16.94 -15.43 -16.63
N LYS A 176 -18.22 -15.09 -16.44
CA LYS A 176 -19.29 -16.04 -16.09
C LYS A 176 -19.44 -17.13 -17.17
N GLU A 177 -19.49 -16.74 -18.44
CA GLU A 177 -19.55 -17.68 -19.58
C GLU A 177 -18.31 -18.62 -19.63
N LYS A 178 -17.15 -18.16 -19.17
CA LYS A 178 -15.91 -18.92 -19.10
C LYS A 178 -15.76 -19.76 -17.83
N GLY A 179 -16.76 -19.77 -16.96
CA GLY A 179 -16.83 -20.65 -15.80
C GLY A 179 -16.44 -20.04 -14.47
N ALA A 180 -16.24 -18.72 -14.40
CA ALA A 180 -16.11 -18.02 -13.12
C ALA A 180 -17.43 -18.09 -12.32
N LYS A 181 -17.32 -18.26 -10.99
CA LYS A 181 -18.44 -18.45 -10.08
C LYS A 181 -18.49 -17.38 -8.99
N HIS A 182 -17.32 -16.93 -8.55
CA HIS A 182 -17.14 -15.98 -7.46
C HIS A 182 -16.45 -14.73 -8.00
N PHE A 183 -17.13 -13.59 -7.87
CA PHE A 183 -16.69 -12.34 -8.47
C PHE A 183 -16.26 -11.36 -7.40
N GLY A 184 -15.09 -10.75 -7.58
CA GLY A 184 -14.61 -9.65 -6.78
C GLY A 184 -14.66 -8.32 -7.54
N ILE A 185 -14.92 -7.24 -6.83
CA ILE A 185 -14.80 -5.88 -7.36
C ILE A 185 -13.64 -5.21 -6.63
N HIS A 186 -12.70 -4.69 -7.39
CA HIS A 186 -11.52 -3.98 -6.89
C HIS A 186 -11.58 -2.51 -7.34
N ALA A 187 -11.14 -1.57 -6.51
CA ALA A 187 -10.92 -0.19 -6.92
C ALA A 187 -9.71 0.41 -6.20
N PHE A 188 -8.83 1.03 -6.98
CA PHE A 188 -7.66 1.75 -6.49
C PHE A 188 -7.71 3.19 -6.99
N LEU A 189 -8.08 4.15 -6.12
CA LEU A 189 -8.38 5.52 -6.53
C LEU A 189 -7.45 6.57 -5.90
N ALA A 190 -6.70 6.22 -4.86
CA ALA A 190 -5.86 7.19 -4.16
C ALA A 190 -4.65 6.55 -3.50
N SER A 191 -3.67 7.38 -3.16
CA SER A 191 -2.49 7.01 -2.39
C SER A 191 -2.16 8.10 -1.39
N ASN A 192 -1.87 7.71 -0.14
CA ASN A 192 -1.53 8.61 0.97
C ASN A 192 -2.64 9.64 1.29
N THR A 193 -3.88 9.19 1.29
CA THR A 193 -5.02 10.03 1.67
C THR A 193 -5.10 10.14 3.18
N LYS A 194 -5.02 11.38 3.68
CA LYS A 194 -5.05 11.69 5.11
C LYS A 194 -6.48 12.08 5.51
N SER A 195 -7.38 11.10 5.50
CA SER A 195 -8.78 11.24 5.87
C SER A 195 -9.35 9.92 6.35
N ASN A 196 -10.18 9.93 7.38
CA ASN A 196 -10.93 8.76 7.83
C ASN A 196 -12.14 8.46 6.93
N ASP A 197 -12.55 9.40 6.08
CA ASP A 197 -13.76 9.27 5.25
C ASP A 197 -13.48 8.62 3.89
N TYR A 198 -12.21 8.48 3.50
CA TYR A 198 -11.84 7.96 2.19
C TYR A 198 -12.41 6.56 1.92
N TYR A 199 -12.16 5.60 2.80
CA TYR A 199 -12.69 4.24 2.63
C TYR A 199 -14.22 4.18 2.74
N PRO A 200 -14.89 4.82 3.71
CA PRO A 200 -16.36 4.87 3.72
C PRO A 200 -16.97 5.44 2.42
N MET A 201 -16.40 6.51 1.87
CA MET A 201 -16.85 7.09 0.59
C MET A 201 -16.64 6.14 -0.58
N LEU A 202 -15.45 5.53 -0.67
CA LEU A 202 -15.14 4.53 -1.69
C LEU A 202 -16.05 3.31 -1.57
N ALA A 203 -16.23 2.80 -0.34
CA ALA A 203 -17.10 1.68 -0.05
C ALA A 203 -18.53 1.93 -0.53
N LYS A 204 -19.10 3.12 -0.29
CA LYS A 204 -20.45 3.45 -0.76
C LYS A 204 -20.59 3.28 -2.27
N ILE A 205 -19.68 3.85 -3.03
CA ILE A 205 -19.71 3.77 -4.50
C ILE A 205 -19.63 2.32 -4.99
N ILE A 206 -18.71 1.53 -4.42
CA ILE A 206 -18.49 0.15 -4.87
C ILE A 206 -19.61 -0.78 -4.38
N PHE A 207 -20.15 -0.56 -3.19
CA PHE A 207 -21.23 -1.37 -2.65
C PHE A 207 -22.54 -1.17 -3.45
N GLU A 208 -22.87 0.08 -3.79
CA GLU A 208 -24.02 0.39 -4.67
C GLU A 208 -23.83 -0.28 -6.05
N LEU A 209 -22.62 -0.20 -6.63
CA LEU A 209 -22.30 -0.89 -7.88
C LEU A 209 -22.40 -2.42 -7.74
N ALA A 210 -21.95 -2.99 -6.65
CA ALA A 210 -22.03 -4.43 -6.40
C ALA A 210 -23.49 -4.93 -6.36
N VAL A 211 -24.37 -4.18 -5.71
CA VAL A 211 -25.82 -4.48 -5.69
C VAL A 211 -26.41 -4.43 -7.09
N GLU A 212 -26.07 -3.41 -7.88
CA GLU A 212 -26.50 -3.28 -9.27
C GLU A 212 -26.04 -4.48 -10.10
N LEU A 213 -24.75 -4.81 -10.06
CA LEU A 213 -24.15 -5.92 -10.83
C LEU A 213 -24.74 -7.29 -10.46
N LYS A 214 -24.92 -7.55 -9.15
CA LYS A 214 -25.60 -8.76 -8.66
C LYS A 214 -26.96 -8.91 -9.29
N ASN A 215 -27.79 -7.83 -9.26
CA ASN A 215 -29.17 -7.87 -9.72
C ASN A 215 -29.27 -7.97 -11.25
N GLU A 216 -28.41 -7.28 -11.98
CA GLU A 216 -28.46 -7.26 -13.45
C GLU A 216 -27.86 -8.51 -14.08
N LEU A 217 -26.80 -9.07 -13.48
CA LEU A 217 -26.02 -10.15 -14.10
C LEU A 217 -26.29 -11.51 -13.46
N ASP A 218 -27.05 -11.56 -12.38
CA ASP A 218 -27.29 -12.77 -11.59
C ASP A 218 -25.97 -13.48 -11.26
N ILE A 219 -25.06 -12.77 -10.61
CA ILE A 219 -23.75 -13.24 -10.19
C ILE A 219 -23.60 -13.15 -8.67
N HIS A 220 -22.71 -14.01 -8.13
CA HIS A 220 -22.34 -13.95 -6.72
C HIS A 220 -21.10 -13.07 -6.54
N ILE A 221 -21.28 -11.90 -5.91
CA ILE A 221 -20.17 -11.04 -5.47
C ILE A 221 -19.62 -11.62 -4.16
N ALA A 222 -18.45 -12.24 -4.25
CA ALA A 222 -17.84 -12.91 -3.11
C ALA A 222 -17.06 -11.93 -2.21
N PHE A 223 -16.43 -10.92 -2.82
CA PHE A 223 -15.66 -9.92 -2.06
C PHE A 223 -15.61 -8.57 -2.76
N ILE A 224 -15.33 -7.55 -1.97
CA ILE A 224 -15.02 -6.20 -2.44
C ILE A 224 -13.67 -5.78 -1.87
N ASN A 225 -12.74 -5.41 -2.76
CA ASN A 225 -11.40 -4.99 -2.43
C ASN A 225 -11.31 -3.45 -2.52
N LEU A 226 -11.18 -2.82 -1.37
CA LEU A 226 -11.02 -1.36 -1.25
C LEU A 226 -9.58 -0.89 -1.54
N SER A 227 -8.68 -1.85 -1.86
CA SER A 227 -7.28 -1.60 -2.15
C SER A 227 -6.53 -0.87 -1.01
N GLY A 228 -5.54 -0.06 -1.36
CA GLY A 228 -4.79 0.77 -0.43
C GLY A 228 -5.32 2.20 -0.36
N GLY A 229 -4.44 3.13 -0.03
CA GLY A 229 -4.74 4.56 -0.08
C GLY A 229 -4.69 5.27 1.25
N VAL A 230 -4.91 4.57 2.37
CA VAL A 230 -4.82 5.16 3.72
C VAL A 230 -3.42 5.74 3.95
N GLY A 231 -3.38 7.02 4.29
CA GLY A 231 -2.17 7.78 4.47
C GLY A 231 -1.58 7.70 5.88
N VAL A 232 -0.35 8.18 5.98
CA VAL A 232 0.35 8.36 7.26
C VAL A 232 0.91 9.78 7.35
N PRO A 233 1.02 10.35 8.55
CA PRO A 233 1.67 11.62 8.73
C PRO A 233 3.19 11.48 8.55
N TYR A 234 3.78 12.32 7.71
CA TYR A 234 5.23 12.46 7.57
C TYR A 234 5.75 13.67 8.36
N GLU A 235 4.93 14.72 8.46
CA GLU A 235 5.23 15.89 9.29
C GLU A 235 4.53 15.78 10.66
N PRO A 236 5.10 16.37 11.72
CA PRO A 236 4.57 16.22 13.09
C PRO A 236 3.13 16.68 13.29
N ASP A 237 2.69 17.67 12.52
CA ASP A 237 1.37 18.32 12.65
C ASP A 237 0.35 17.81 11.62
N GLU A 238 0.70 16.77 10.84
CA GLU A 238 -0.21 16.19 9.86
C GLU A 238 -1.25 15.29 10.52
N PHE A 239 -2.43 15.21 9.88
CA PHE A 239 -3.53 14.36 10.32
C PHE A 239 -3.11 12.88 10.33
N GLU A 240 -3.35 12.22 11.45
CA GLU A 240 -3.16 10.77 11.62
C GLU A 240 -4.49 10.05 11.41
N CYS A 241 -4.51 9.12 10.44
CA CYS A 241 -5.69 8.30 10.18
C CYS A 241 -5.95 7.33 11.33
N ASP A 242 -7.20 7.27 11.78
CA ASP A 242 -7.67 6.30 12.76
C ASP A 242 -8.32 5.11 12.06
N ILE A 243 -7.60 3.99 12.00
CA ILE A 243 -8.09 2.79 11.31
C ILE A 243 -9.35 2.20 11.96
N MET A 244 -9.54 2.40 13.28
CA MET A 244 -10.76 1.95 13.97
C MET A 244 -11.97 2.77 13.50
N ALA A 245 -11.83 4.09 13.40
CA ALA A 245 -12.86 4.96 12.87
C ALA A 245 -13.15 4.67 11.38
N ILE A 246 -12.12 4.36 10.59
CA ILE A 246 -12.25 3.94 9.19
C ILE A 246 -13.04 2.64 9.10
N GLY A 247 -12.67 1.61 9.88
CA GLY A 247 -13.35 0.33 9.88
C GLY A 247 -14.82 0.42 10.28
N GLU A 248 -15.14 1.24 11.29
CA GLU A 248 -16.52 1.51 11.70
C GLU A 248 -17.30 2.32 10.64
N GLY A 249 -16.63 3.24 9.94
CA GLY A 249 -17.22 3.96 8.82
C GLY A 249 -17.62 3.03 7.67
N VAL A 250 -16.73 2.11 7.27
CA VAL A 250 -17.02 1.09 6.26
C VAL A 250 -18.13 0.15 6.70
N ARG A 251 -18.14 -0.28 7.98
CA ARG A 251 -19.18 -1.11 8.55
C ARG A 251 -20.56 -0.48 8.39
N ARG A 252 -20.71 0.79 8.75
CA ARG A 252 -21.98 1.52 8.61
C ARG A 252 -22.49 1.50 7.18
N VAL A 253 -21.62 1.76 6.20
CA VAL A 253 -21.99 1.70 4.78
C VAL A 253 -22.34 0.28 4.35
N TYR A 254 -21.65 -0.73 4.86
CA TYR A 254 -21.95 -2.14 4.61
C TYR A 254 -23.35 -2.51 5.10
N GLU A 255 -23.69 -2.12 6.33
CA GLU A 255 -25.00 -2.36 6.94
C GLU A 255 -26.13 -1.55 6.24
N GLU A 256 -25.81 -0.39 5.68
CA GLU A 256 -26.76 0.45 4.93
C GLU A 256 -27.05 -0.08 3.52
N VAL A 257 -26.04 -0.59 2.82
CA VAL A 257 -26.14 -0.91 1.38
C VAL A 257 -26.19 -2.41 1.10
N LEU A 258 -25.20 -3.18 1.59
CA LEU A 258 -25.08 -4.60 1.24
C LEU A 258 -26.04 -5.50 2.04
N THR A 259 -26.17 -5.26 3.33
CA THR A 259 -27.01 -6.10 4.19
C THR A 259 -28.48 -6.12 3.72
N PRO A 260 -29.14 -4.98 3.43
CA PRO A 260 -30.52 -4.98 2.94
C PRO A 260 -30.67 -5.62 1.55
N ALA A 261 -29.61 -5.63 0.75
CA ALA A 261 -29.59 -6.27 -0.57
C ALA A 261 -29.37 -7.80 -0.52
N GLY A 262 -29.32 -8.38 0.70
CA GLY A 262 -29.04 -9.80 0.90
C GLY A 262 -27.59 -10.20 0.55
N MET A 263 -26.64 -9.27 0.72
CA MET A 263 -25.22 -9.44 0.43
C MET A 263 -24.37 -9.36 1.72
N GLY A 264 -24.93 -9.80 2.84
CA GLY A 264 -24.25 -9.78 4.15
C GLY A 264 -23.11 -10.80 4.30
N ASP A 265 -22.83 -11.60 3.28
CA ASP A 265 -21.73 -12.57 3.18
C ASP A 265 -20.52 -12.04 2.40
N VAL A 266 -20.63 -10.88 1.77
CA VAL A 266 -19.53 -10.29 0.97
C VAL A 266 -18.33 -9.97 1.86
N ALA A 267 -17.17 -10.54 1.52
CA ALA A 267 -15.92 -10.26 2.20
C ALA A 267 -15.37 -8.87 1.83
N ILE A 268 -14.70 -8.22 2.77
CA ILE A 268 -14.00 -6.95 2.53
C ILE A 268 -12.51 -7.22 2.51
N PHE A 269 -11.84 -6.80 1.44
CA PHE A 269 -10.38 -6.86 1.31
C PHE A 269 -9.78 -5.46 1.26
N THR A 270 -8.56 -5.35 1.74
CA THR A 270 -7.74 -4.14 1.67
C THR A 270 -6.33 -4.47 1.21
N GLU A 271 -5.62 -3.51 0.59
CA GLU A 271 -4.25 -3.68 0.05
C GLU A 271 -3.34 -2.55 0.55
N MET A 272 -3.28 -2.37 1.86
CA MET A 272 -2.50 -1.30 2.44
C MET A 272 -1.00 -1.65 2.46
N GLY A 273 -0.17 -0.80 1.89
CA GLY A 273 1.29 -0.90 2.00
C GLY A 273 1.85 0.14 2.94
N ARG A 274 1.64 1.41 2.62
CA ARG A 274 2.18 2.54 3.37
C ARG A 274 1.72 2.56 4.82
N PHE A 275 0.41 2.42 5.05
CA PHE A 275 -0.16 2.41 6.39
C PHE A 275 0.40 1.28 7.25
N MET A 276 0.68 0.14 6.63
CA MET A 276 1.21 -1.03 7.34
C MET A 276 2.63 -0.84 7.87
N LEU A 277 3.51 -0.17 7.13
CA LEU A 277 4.96 -0.19 7.40
C LEU A 277 5.61 1.17 7.59
N ALA A 278 5.16 2.24 6.93
CA ALA A 278 5.90 3.51 6.94
C ALA A 278 6.16 4.09 8.34
N PRO A 279 5.27 3.92 9.34
CA PRO A 279 5.56 4.34 10.70
C PRO A 279 6.64 3.54 11.43
N TYR A 280 6.95 2.34 10.94
CA TYR A 280 7.78 1.33 11.61
C TYR A 280 9.09 1.03 10.87
N GLY A 281 9.45 1.85 9.89
CA GLY A 281 10.72 1.75 9.15
C GLY A 281 11.52 3.03 9.23
N ALA A 282 12.85 2.91 9.25
CA ALA A 282 13.76 4.04 9.18
C ALA A 282 15.00 3.71 8.36
N LEU A 283 15.55 4.72 7.66
CA LEU A 283 16.89 4.67 7.09
C LEU A 283 17.87 5.19 8.13
N ILE A 284 18.85 4.38 8.49
CA ILE A 284 19.98 4.77 9.34
C ILE A 284 21.16 5.13 8.44
N ALA A 285 21.70 6.31 8.64
CA ALA A 285 22.84 6.82 7.89
C ALA A 285 23.79 7.57 8.82
N THR A 286 25.06 7.62 8.45
CA THR A 286 26.08 8.37 9.18
C THR A 286 26.37 9.70 8.51
N ALA A 287 26.37 10.78 9.29
CA ALA A 287 26.88 12.06 8.85
C ALA A 287 28.43 11.99 8.79
N ILE A 288 28.99 12.14 7.59
CA ILE A 288 30.44 11.97 7.35
C ILE A 288 31.17 13.28 7.11
N HIS A 289 30.45 14.30 6.64
CA HIS A 289 31.03 15.62 6.36
C HIS A 289 30.06 16.74 6.69
N GLU A 290 30.62 17.83 7.17
CA GLU A 290 29.99 19.14 7.23
C GLU A 290 30.67 20.07 6.24
N LYS A 291 29.90 20.85 5.49
CA LYS A 291 30.45 21.80 4.51
C LYS A 291 29.79 23.17 4.67
N HIS A 292 30.62 24.18 4.65
CA HIS A 292 30.24 25.59 4.71
C HIS A 292 30.73 26.28 3.43
N THR A 293 29.77 26.61 2.54
CA THR A 293 30.05 27.34 1.30
C THR A 293 29.08 28.53 1.20
N TYR A 294 28.33 28.65 0.13
CA TYR A 294 27.19 29.59 0.02
C TYR A 294 25.97 29.11 0.82
N LYS A 295 25.99 27.86 1.26
CA LYS A 295 25.01 27.21 2.11
C LYS A 295 25.72 26.27 3.08
N GLU A 296 24.99 25.84 4.07
CA GLU A 296 25.39 24.85 5.06
C GLU A 296 24.92 23.44 4.65
N TYR A 297 25.79 22.46 4.71
CA TYR A 297 25.51 21.09 4.25
C TYR A 297 25.93 20.06 5.27
N ILE A 298 25.10 19.02 5.43
CA ILE A 298 25.49 17.75 6.06
C ILE A 298 25.55 16.68 4.98
N GLY A 299 26.72 16.09 4.78
CA GLY A 299 26.93 14.97 3.88
C GLY A 299 26.73 13.64 4.59
N LEU A 300 25.87 12.80 4.03
CA LEU A 300 25.61 11.44 4.52
C LEU A 300 26.30 10.40 3.65
N ASP A 301 26.55 9.22 4.22
CA ASP A 301 26.96 8.02 3.49
C ASP A 301 25.80 7.37 2.68
N ALA A 302 24.55 7.74 2.95
CA ALA A 302 23.40 7.35 2.16
C ALA A 302 23.30 8.13 0.85
N CYS A 303 22.51 7.64 -0.10
CA CYS A 303 22.25 8.31 -1.38
C CYS A 303 20.78 8.19 -1.80
N ALA A 304 20.42 8.81 -2.93
CA ALA A 304 19.06 8.77 -3.45
C ALA A 304 18.55 7.34 -3.72
N ALA A 305 19.42 6.37 -4.00
CA ALA A 305 19.03 4.96 -4.16
C ALA A 305 18.56 4.33 -2.83
N ASN A 306 19.03 4.83 -1.69
CA ASN A 306 18.59 4.36 -0.38
C ASN A 306 17.24 4.99 0.03
N LEU A 307 16.93 6.21 -0.45
CA LEU A 307 15.67 6.91 -0.19
C LEU A 307 15.27 7.77 -1.40
N MET A 308 14.58 7.16 -2.36
CA MET A 308 14.28 7.79 -3.64
C MET A 308 13.18 8.87 -3.57
N ARG A 309 12.21 8.73 -2.67
CA ARG A 309 11.01 9.57 -2.66
C ARG A 309 11.27 11.08 -2.52
N PRO A 310 12.20 11.56 -1.70
CA PRO A 310 12.52 12.98 -1.67
C PRO A 310 13.02 13.51 -3.02
N ALA A 311 13.87 12.75 -3.71
CA ALA A 311 14.43 13.15 -4.99
C ALA A 311 13.43 13.08 -6.15
N MET A 312 12.53 12.08 -6.15
CA MET A 312 11.57 11.86 -7.23
C MET A 312 10.29 12.68 -7.08
N TYR A 313 9.79 12.81 -5.85
CA TYR A 313 8.47 13.38 -5.58
C TYR A 313 8.50 14.61 -4.66
N GLY A 314 9.69 15.08 -4.26
CA GLY A 314 9.82 16.16 -3.27
C GLY A 314 9.20 15.81 -1.91
N SER A 315 9.04 14.51 -1.61
CA SER A 315 8.37 14.05 -0.40
C SER A 315 9.21 14.33 0.84
N TYR A 316 8.55 14.82 1.88
CA TYR A 316 9.18 15.01 3.18
C TYR A 316 9.35 13.65 3.89
N HIS A 317 10.50 13.45 4.52
CA HIS A 317 10.77 12.42 5.51
C HIS A 317 11.42 13.07 6.73
N HIS A 318 10.89 12.79 7.92
CA HIS A 318 11.42 13.38 9.13
C HIS A 318 12.82 12.83 9.44
N ILE A 319 13.74 13.73 9.79
CA ILE A 319 15.10 13.38 10.20
C ILE A 319 15.22 13.57 11.70
N THR A 320 15.75 12.56 12.37
CA THR A 320 16.12 12.63 13.79
C THR A 320 17.62 12.37 13.92
N VAL A 321 18.32 13.24 14.63
CA VAL A 321 19.72 13.03 15.00
C VAL A 321 19.74 12.25 16.30
N LEU A 322 20.15 10.97 16.24
CA LEU A 322 20.19 10.10 17.40
C LEU A 322 21.18 10.63 18.44
N GLY A 323 20.73 10.70 19.70
CA GLY A 323 21.47 11.27 20.82
C GLY A 323 21.29 12.78 20.99
N LYS A 324 20.58 13.44 20.06
CA LYS A 324 20.25 14.87 20.12
C LYS A 324 18.74 15.13 19.98
N GLU A 325 17.90 14.16 20.34
CA GLU A 325 16.44 14.23 20.13
C GLU A 325 15.76 15.39 20.86
N ASN A 326 16.36 15.85 21.96
CA ASN A 326 15.84 16.93 22.77
C ASN A 326 16.61 18.26 22.59
N ALA A 327 17.63 18.29 21.73
CA ALA A 327 18.40 19.50 21.47
C ALA A 327 17.58 20.50 20.62
N PRO A 328 17.78 21.81 20.79
CA PRO A 328 17.11 22.81 19.97
C PRO A 328 17.51 22.67 18.50
N CYS A 329 16.53 22.69 17.60
CA CYS A 329 16.78 22.72 16.15
C CYS A 329 17.00 24.18 15.70
N ASP A 330 18.19 24.71 15.95
CA ASP A 330 18.57 26.12 15.77
C ASP A 330 19.41 26.36 14.52
N HIS A 331 19.94 25.31 13.89
CA HIS A 331 20.75 25.40 12.68
C HIS A 331 20.07 24.76 11.46
N LYS A 332 20.28 25.36 10.28
CA LYS A 332 19.60 24.93 9.04
C LYS A 332 20.59 24.43 8.03
N TYR A 333 20.52 23.14 7.70
CA TYR A 333 21.37 22.48 6.74
C TYR A 333 20.58 21.96 5.53
N ASP A 334 21.22 21.92 4.37
CA ASP A 334 20.82 21.06 3.26
C ASP A 334 21.48 19.69 3.46
N VAL A 335 20.68 18.62 3.52
CA VAL A 335 21.22 17.24 3.66
C VAL A 335 21.52 16.69 2.28
N THR A 336 22.76 16.25 2.10
CA THR A 336 23.28 15.81 0.80
C THR A 336 23.88 14.42 0.87
N ASP A 337 24.03 13.81 -0.30
CA ASP A 337 24.74 12.57 -0.48
C ASP A 337 26.06 12.78 -1.24
N ARG A 338 26.76 11.69 -1.51
CA ARG A 338 27.97 11.68 -2.32
C ARG A 338 27.72 11.69 -3.84
N LEU A 339 26.44 11.68 -4.27
CA LEU A 339 26.02 11.75 -5.66
C LEU A 339 25.57 13.17 -6.02
N LEU A 340 25.13 13.39 -7.24
CA LEU A 340 24.86 14.72 -7.82
C LEU A 340 23.59 15.43 -7.32
N ARG A 341 22.78 14.83 -6.44
CA ARG A 341 21.51 15.40 -5.99
C ARG A 341 21.39 15.46 -4.47
N HIS A 342 20.67 16.46 -3.98
CA HIS A 342 20.30 16.55 -2.58
C HIS A 342 19.35 15.41 -2.22
N ILE A 343 19.61 14.68 -1.13
CA ILE A 343 18.67 13.70 -0.57
C ILE A 343 17.39 14.42 -0.14
N TYR A 344 17.52 15.69 0.31
CA TYR A 344 16.43 16.55 0.69
C TYR A 344 16.48 17.87 -0.08
N GLY A 345 15.50 18.12 -0.91
CA GLY A 345 15.31 19.41 -1.59
C GLY A 345 14.81 20.53 -0.68
N ARG A 346 14.60 20.25 0.62
CA ARG A 346 14.19 21.23 1.64
C ARG A 346 15.24 21.29 2.74
N ARG A 347 15.52 22.50 3.21
CA ARG A 347 16.41 22.72 4.33
C ARG A 347 15.80 22.13 5.61
N VAL A 348 16.57 21.31 6.31
CA VAL A 348 16.17 20.70 7.58
C VAL A 348 16.88 21.42 8.72
N ARG A 349 16.21 21.62 9.83
CA ARG A 349 16.85 22.17 11.04
C ARG A 349 17.45 21.04 11.85
N PHE A 350 18.71 21.20 12.22
CA PHE A 350 19.43 20.29 13.08
C PHE A 350 19.87 21.00 14.35
N PRO A 351 20.15 20.26 15.44
CA PRO A 351 20.92 20.77 16.55
C PRO A 351 22.32 21.18 16.07
N SER A 352 22.84 22.28 16.63
CA SER A 352 24.20 22.72 16.35
C SER A 352 25.21 21.58 16.61
N PRO A 353 26.26 21.43 15.77
CA PRO A 353 27.32 20.47 16.00
C PRO A 353 28.02 20.59 17.33
N GLU A 354 28.08 21.81 17.87
CA GLU A 354 28.75 22.14 19.14
C GLU A 354 27.95 21.71 20.40
N GLN A 355 26.72 21.24 20.24
CA GLN A 355 25.85 20.72 21.30
C GLN A 355 25.70 19.19 21.17
#